data_aad485dfb7bf92c4b6ff236a9e9ff5c4
#
_entry.id   aad485dfb7bf92c4b6ff236a9e9ff5c4
#
_cell.length_a   1.000
_cell.length_b   1.000
_cell.length_c   1.000
_cell.angle_alpha   90.00
_cell.angle_beta   90.00
_cell.angle_gamma   90.00
#
_symmetry.space_group_name_H-M   'P 1'
#
loop_
_entity.id
_entity.type
_entity.pdbx_description
1 polymer ?
#
loop_
_entity_poly.entity_id
_entity_poly.type
_entity_poly.pdbx_seq_one_letter_code
_entity_poly.pdbx_strand_id
1 'polypeptide(L)'
;MPTMSSHNPDVLLCLANLSSDEVFTPPALANQMLDLLPPDLWSNPDARFLDPACKSGVFLREIAKRLDKGLETQIPDRQERINHIMKHQLFGIAITELTALIARRTLYCSKHANGKYSICTAFNTEEGNIRYRRTEHTWRNGRCLFCGANEANYARGEELETHAYEFIHTENPLRLFDEYSEPCHFDEHSEPCHFDEHSEEKSMKFDVIIGNPPYQLSDGGFGRSATPIYNKFVHQAKKLNPRYLVMIIPSRWFAGGKGLDSFRAEMLGDDRIRKLVDFEDASEVFPGVDIAGGVCYFLWERDARGTCEVTNVHKGEKVVSTRKLDEFPTFIRHSQAVSIVRKVLAKKERSMSEQVSASKPFGLRTFVRPQKSGDLILRWQNGEGPYKREDITVGVEMIDKWKVITSYVGYDHAGNPGTDGRRRVFSKIDILPPRTICTETYLVIGAYDSQKQAEHLAAYMKTRFFRFLVSQFMYSHHITKDAYAFVPILDMNTEWTDEKLYERYGLTEEEIAFIESKIRPMEAGDA
;
A
#
# COMPACT_ATOMS: atom_id res chain seq x y z
N MET A 1 -42.94 1.52 18.24
CA MET A 1 -41.75 1.39 19.10
C MET A 1 -40.54 1.71 18.24
N PRO A 2 -39.74 2.73 18.51
CA PRO A 2 -38.56 3.02 17.72
C PRO A 2 -37.49 1.96 18.00
N THR A 3 -36.98 1.37 16.95
CA THR A 3 -35.82 0.47 16.97
C THR A 3 -34.63 1.25 17.50
N MET A 4 -34.16 0.92 18.70
CA MET A 4 -32.89 1.40 19.22
C MET A 4 -31.79 0.91 18.27
N SER A 5 -31.26 1.80 17.45
CA SER A 5 -29.97 1.59 16.82
C SER A 5 -28.96 1.50 17.96
N SER A 6 -28.34 0.35 18.14
CA SER A 6 -27.24 0.17 19.08
C SER A 6 -26.02 0.92 18.56
N HIS A 7 -26.04 2.25 18.69
CA HIS A 7 -24.86 3.07 18.56
C HIS A 7 -24.09 2.91 19.87
N ASN A 8 -23.20 1.93 19.91
CA ASN A 8 -22.14 1.89 20.89
C ASN A 8 -21.19 3.02 20.50
N PRO A 9 -21.11 4.14 21.23
CA PRO A 9 -20.07 5.13 21.00
C PRO A 9 -18.76 4.42 21.33
N ASP A 10 -18.06 4.09 20.28
CA ASP A 10 -16.86 3.27 20.38
C ASP A 10 -15.78 4.12 21.07
N VAL A 11 -15.51 3.83 22.33
CA VAL A 11 -14.36 4.39 23.08
C VAL A 11 -13.08 4.20 22.25
N LEU A 12 -13.03 3.17 21.38
CA LEU A 12 -11.95 2.88 20.46
C LEU A 12 -11.85 3.93 19.34
N LEU A 13 -12.97 4.51 18.87
CA LEU A 13 -12.97 5.64 17.94
C LEU A 13 -12.43 6.93 18.58
N CYS A 14 -12.69 7.13 19.88
CA CYS A 14 -12.10 8.25 20.63
C CYS A 14 -10.60 8.04 20.85
N LEU A 15 -10.13 6.82 21.06
CA LEU A 15 -8.71 6.49 21.22
C LEU A 15 -7.96 6.54 19.88
N ALA A 16 -8.60 6.17 18.76
CA ALA A 16 -8.02 6.28 17.43
C ALA A 16 -7.67 7.72 17.04
N ASN A 17 -8.38 8.70 17.60
CA ASN A 17 -8.08 10.12 17.40
C ASN A 17 -6.90 10.63 18.27
N LEU A 18 -6.38 9.82 19.17
CA LEU A 18 -5.26 10.20 20.05
C LEU A 18 -3.88 9.83 19.46
N SER A 19 -3.83 8.86 18.55
CA SER A 19 -2.62 8.58 17.77
C SER A 19 -3.01 8.40 16.30
N SER A 20 -2.47 9.22 15.41
CA SER A 20 -2.75 9.18 13.96
C SER A 20 -2.28 7.91 13.26
N ASP A 21 -1.56 7.03 13.97
CA ASP A 21 -0.91 5.84 13.41
C ASP A 21 -1.64 4.53 13.72
N GLU A 22 -2.65 4.55 14.63
CA GLU A 22 -3.37 3.38 15.08
C GLU A 22 -4.82 3.33 14.56
N VAL A 23 -5.00 2.78 13.37
CA VAL A 23 -6.34 2.54 12.83
C VAL A 23 -6.92 1.24 13.40
N PHE A 24 -8.06 1.34 14.09
CA PHE A 24 -8.79 0.18 14.60
C PHE A 24 -9.68 -0.44 13.53
N THR A 25 -9.71 -1.77 13.46
CA THR A 25 -10.49 -2.51 12.47
C THR A 25 -11.93 -2.68 12.94
N PRO A 26 -12.94 -2.21 12.19
CA PRO A 26 -14.34 -2.49 12.51
C PRO A 26 -14.65 -3.99 12.41
N PRO A 27 -15.56 -4.53 13.24
CA PRO A 27 -15.95 -5.95 13.18
C PRO A 27 -16.45 -6.41 11.81
N ALA A 28 -17.16 -5.56 11.08
CA ALA A 28 -17.64 -5.85 9.73
C ALA A 28 -16.48 -6.11 8.76
N LEU A 29 -15.44 -5.28 8.80
CA LEU A 29 -14.25 -5.44 7.98
C LEU A 29 -13.44 -6.68 8.39
N ALA A 30 -13.29 -6.93 9.70
CA ALA A 30 -12.63 -8.13 10.19
C ALA A 30 -13.31 -9.40 9.65
N ASN A 31 -14.65 -9.44 9.67
CA ASN A 31 -15.41 -10.56 9.11
C ASN A 31 -15.24 -10.69 7.59
N GLN A 32 -15.24 -9.59 6.82
CA GLN A 32 -14.95 -9.66 5.37
C GLN A 32 -13.57 -10.26 5.08
N MET A 33 -12.57 -9.92 5.89
CA MET A 33 -11.23 -10.50 5.75
C MET A 33 -11.20 -11.98 6.13
N LEU A 34 -11.92 -12.39 7.17
CA LEU A 34 -12.06 -13.79 7.59
C LEU A 34 -12.84 -14.64 6.57
N ASP A 35 -13.77 -14.03 5.82
CA ASP A 35 -14.53 -14.70 4.76
C ASP A 35 -13.67 -15.08 3.54
N LEU A 36 -12.43 -14.58 3.45
CA LEU A 36 -11.47 -15.03 2.44
C LEU A 36 -10.91 -16.42 2.74
N LEU A 37 -10.91 -16.83 4.02
CA LEU A 37 -10.32 -18.08 4.49
C LEU A 37 -11.22 -19.28 4.20
N PRO A 38 -10.63 -20.46 3.98
CA PRO A 38 -11.40 -21.70 3.78
C PRO A 38 -12.26 -22.05 4.99
N PRO A 39 -13.50 -22.53 4.78
CA PRO A 39 -14.44 -22.82 5.86
C PRO A 39 -14.05 -24.01 6.75
N ASP A 40 -13.25 -24.95 6.26
CA ASP A 40 -12.74 -26.11 7.00
C ASP A 40 -11.84 -25.72 8.18
N LEU A 41 -11.20 -24.56 8.14
CA LEU A 41 -10.43 -24.03 9.26
C LEU A 41 -11.25 -23.88 10.54
N TRP A 42 -12.53 -23.56 10.41
CA TRP A 42 -13.40 -23.28 11.57
C TRP A 42 -13.80 -24.54 12.35
N SER A 43 -13.67 -25.70 11.74
CA SER A 43 -13.92 -27.02 12.35
C SER A 43 -12.64 -27.83 12.63
N ASN A 44 -11.47 -27.22 12.44
CA ASN A 44 -10.19 -27.87 12.73
C ASN A 44 -9.71 -27.50 14.15
N PRO A 45 -9.65 -28.44 15.11
CA PRO A 45 -9.21 -28.17 16.48
C PRO A 45 -7.71 -27.84 16.59
N ASP A 46 -6.91 -28.20 15.58
CA ASP A 46 -5.47 -27.96 15.59
C ASP A 46 -5.06 -26.67 14.87
N ALA A 47 -6.00 -26.00 14.19
CA ALA A 47 -5.72 -24.76 13.47
C ALA A 47 -5.32 -23.64 14.43
N ARG A 48 -4.18 -23.00 14.17
CA ARG A 48 -3.63 -21.91 14.99
C ARG A 48 -3.64 -20.58 14.24
N PHE A 49 -4.08 -19.54 14.94
CA PHE A 49 -4.29 -18.20 14.41
C PHE A 49 -3.44 -17.19 15.17
N LEU A 50 -2.74 -16.31 14.44
CA LEU A 50 -1.93 -15.23 14.99
C LEU A 50 -2.39 -13.86 14.48
N ASP A 51 -2.63 -12.93 15.40
CA ASP A 51 -2.67 -11.48 15.10
C ASP A 51 -1.36 -10.85 15.59
N PRO A 52 -0.40 -10.54 14.69
CA PRO A 52 0.93 -10.05 15.07
C PRO A 52 0.95 -8.54 15.38
N ALA A 53 -0.17 -7.86 15.25
CA ALA A 53 -0.35 -6.43 15.50
C ALA A 53 -1.67 -6.16 16.24
N CYS A 54 -1.90 -6.97 17.28
CA CYS A 54 -3.15 -6.99 18.01
C CYS A 54 -3.38 -5.65 18.72
N LYS A 55 -4.49 -4.99 18.38
CA LYS A 55 -4.92 -3.71 18.94
C LYS A 55 -6.14 -3.92 19.85
N SER A 56 -7.33 -3.95 19.24
CA SER A 56 -8.57 -4.20 19.98
C SER A 56 -8.89 -5.68 20.20
N GLY A 57 -8.14 -6.60 19.59
CA GLY A 57 -8.43 -8.05 19.61
C GLY A 57 -9.61 -8.47 18.75
N VAL A 58 -10.09 -7.60 17.86
CA VAL A 58 -11.29 -7.86 17.04
C VAL A 58 -11.14 -9.09 16.16
N PHE A 59 -9.99 -9.29 15.51
CA PHE A 59 -9.77 -10.47 14.67
C PHE A 59 -9.88 -11.75 15.50
N LEU A 60 -9.16 -11.83 16.61
CA LEU A 60 -9.17 -13.00 17.49
C LEU A 60 -10.57 -13.29 18.08
N ARG A 61 -11.33 -12.23 18.41
CA ARG A 61 -12.71 -12.39 18.88
C ARG A 61 -13.62 -12.96 17.80
N GLU A 62 -13.55 -12.45 16.56
CA GLU A 62 -14.40 -12.96 15.48
C GLU A 62 -13.98 -14.38 15.05
N ILE A 63 -12.69 -14.73 15.12
CA ILE A 63 -12.19 -16.09 14.96
C ILE A 63 -12.75 -17.01 16.06
N ALA A 64 -12.67 -16.59 17.33
CA ALA A 64 -13.22 -17.34 18.45
C ALA A 64 -14.70 -17.71 18.27
N LYS A 65 -15.52 -16.78 17.78
CA LYS A 65 -16.94 -17.02 17.49
C LYS A 65 -17.15 -18.07 16.40
N ARG A 66 -16.31 -18.06 15.36
CA ARG A 66 -16.37 -19.04 14.26
C ARG A 66 -15.94 -20.42 14.72
N LEU A 67 -14.86 -20.50 15.51
CA LEU A 67 -14.36 -21.75 16.10
C LEU A 67 -15.34 -22.31 17.14
N ASP A 68 -15.94 -21.48 18.00
CA ASP A 68 -16.94 -21.94 18.99
C ASP A 68 -18.10 -22.65 18.30
N LYS A 69 -18.56 -22.12 17.18
CA LYS A 69 -19.61 -22.77 16.36
C LYS A 69 -19.08 -23.99 15.60
N GLY A 70 -17.89 -23.89 14.99
CA GLY A 70 -17.35 -24.93 14.11
C GLY A 70 -16.89 -26.19 14.85
N LEU A 71 -16.47 -26.06 16.12
CA LEU A 71 -15.99 -27.15 16.96
C LEU A 71 -17.07 -27.76 17.87
N GLU A 72 -18.32 -27.30 17.81
CA GLU A 72 -19.41 -27.74 18.69
C GLU A 72 -19.62 -29.26 18.67
N THR A 73 -19.47 -29.89 17.50
CA THR A 73 -19.61 -31.34 17.36
C THR A 73 -18.42 -32.13 17.93
N GLN A 74 -17.20 -31.57 17.81
CA GLN A 74 -15.96 -32.27 18.20
C GLN A 74 -15.66 -32.06 19.70
N ILE A 75 -15.99 -30.89 20.24
CA ILE A 75 -15.84 -30.53 21.65
C ILE A 75 -17.19 -30.02 22.15
N PRO A 76 -18.10 -30.94 22.53
CA PRO A 76 -19.49 -30.59 22.87
C PRO A 76 -19.61 -29.73 24.14
N ASP A 77 -18.75 -29.97 25.16
CA ASP A 77 -18.73 -29.14 26.34
C ASP A 77 -18.24 -27.73 25.98
N ARG A 78 -19.06 -26.74 26.29
CA ARG A 78 -18.80 -25.36 25.91
C ARG A 78 -17.60 -24.76 26.66
N GLN A 79 -17.41 -25.12 27.93
CA GLN A 79 -16.30 -24.59 28.70
C GLN A 79 -14.96 -25.20 28.25
N GLU A 80 -14.96 -26.50 27.98
CA GLU A 80 -13.79 -27.19 27.40
C GLU A 80 -13.45 -26.61 26.03
N ARG A 81 -14.47 -26.39 25.18
CA ARG A 81 -14.29 -25.79 23.86
C ARG A 81 -13.73 -24.36 23.94
N ILE A 82 -14.23 -23.51 24.83
CA ILE A 82 -13.69 -22.16 25.06
C ILE A 82 -12.24 -22.25 25.55
N ASN A 83 -11.94 -23.13 26.49
CA ASN A 83 -10.60 -23.32 27.02
C ASN A 83 -9.64 -23.78 25.91
N HIS A 84 -10.06 -24.72 25.08
CA HIS A 84 -9.29 -25.21 23.94
C HIS A 84 -8.98 -24.09 22.94
N ILE A 85 -10.00 -23.37 22.50
CA ILE A 85 -9.85 -22.26 21.54
C ILE A 85 -8.88 -21.20 22.07
N MET A 86 -9.10 -20.74 23.30
CA MET A 86 -8.32 -19.64 23.88
C MET A 86 -6.87 -20.04 24.14
N LYS A 87 -6.62 -21.27 24.60
CA LYS A 87 -5.28 -21.74 24.98
C LYS A 87 -4.45 -22.26 23.82
N HIS A 88 -5.09 -22.93 22.85
CA HIS A 88 -4.36 -23.69 21.83
C HIS A 88 -4.45 -23.10 20.41
N GLN A 89 -5.46 -22.27 20.14
CA GLN A 89 -5.72 -21.82 18.77
C GLN A 89 -5.48 -20.30 18.55
N LEU A 90 -5.66 -19.45 19.56
CA LEU A 90 -5.63 -18.00 19.40
C LEU A 90 -4.40 -17.38 20.05
N PHE A 91 -3.63 -16.63 19.27
CA PHE A 91 -2.40 -15.96 19.69
C PHE A 91 -2.38 -14.51 19.19
N GLY A 92 -1.85 -13.59 20.00
CA GLY A 92 -1.74 -12.19 19.64
C GLY A 92 -0.47 -11.54 20.19
N ILE A 93 0.14 -10.67 19.41
CA ILE A 93 1.21 -9.78 19.86
C ILE A 93 0.65 -8.36 19.84
N ALA A 94 0.48 -7.77 21.02
CA ALA A 94 -0.02 -6.40 21.14
C ALA A 94 1.08 -5.39 20.81
N ILE A 95 0.68 -4.27 20.21
CA ILE A 95 1.61 -3.21 19.82
C ILE A 95 1.97 -2.25 20.97
N THR A 96 1.09 -2.14 21.97
CA THR A 96 1.28 -1.35 23.18
C THR A 96 0.73 -2.09 24.40
N GLU A 97 1.12 -1.67 25.61
CA GLU A 97 0.54 -2.22 26.83
C GLU A 97 -0.98 -1.99 26.91
N LEU A 98 -1.43 -0.79 26.52
CA LEU A 98 -2.86 -0.47 26.49
C LEU A 98 -3.62 -1.39 25.53
N THR A 99 -3.10 -1.60 24.33
CA THR A 99 -3.74 -2.50 23.36
C THR A 99 -3.73 -3.95 23.82
N ALA A 100 -2.73 -4.41 24.59
CA ALA A 100 -2.74 -5.72 25.23
C ALA A 100 -3.93 -5.87 26.20
N LEU A 101 -4.13 -4.88 27.07
CA LEU A 101 -5.25 -4.87 28.02
C LEU A 101 -6.61 -4.83 27.33
N ILE A 102 -6.74 -4.03 26.27
CA ILE A 102 -7.97 -3.95 25.46
C ILE A 102 -8.25 -5.29 24.77
N ALA A 103 -7.24 -5.88 24.14
CA ALA A 103 -7.37 -7.15 23.43
C ALA A 103 -7.74 -8.30 24.39
N ARG A 104 -7.10 -8.38 25.57
CA ARG A 104 -7.45 -9.34 26.62
C ARG A 104 -8.90 -9.17 27.08
N ARG A 105 -9.36 -7.93 27.32
CA ARG A 105 -10.76 -7.65 27.65
C ARG A 105 -11.73 -8.07 26.55
N THR A 106 -11.37 -7.84 25.32
CA THR A 106 -12.18 -8.20 24.15
C THR A 106 -12.29 -9.71 23.98
N LEU A 107 -11.18 -10.44 24.20
CA LEU A 107 -11.10 -11.88 23.98
C LEU A 107 -11.49 -12.70 25.21
N TYR A 108 -10.96 -12.35 26.40
CA TYR A 108 -11.14 -13.11 27.64
C TYR A 108 -12.25 -12.56 28.54
N CYS A 109 -12.91 -11.45 28.17
CA CYS A 109 -13.82 -10.68 29.02
C CYS A 109 -13.17 -10.11 30.30
N SER A 110 -11.86 -10.21 30.43
CA SER A 110 -11.05 -9.79 31.57
C SER A 110 -9.71 -9.23 31.11
N LYS A 111 -9.14 -8.28 31.86
CA LYS A 111 -7.77 -7.79 31.61
C LYS A 111 -6.69 -8.83 31.94
N HIS A 112 -7.01 -9.80 32.79
CA HIS A 112 -6.14 -10.92 33.18
C HIS A 112 -6.77 -12.23 32.68
N ALA A 113 -6.03 -13.00 31.89
CA ALA A 113 -6.51 -14.23 31.28
C ALA A 113 -6.86 -15.31 32.32
N ASN A 114 -6.13 -15.35 33.44
CA ASN A 114 -6.40 -16.22 34.61
C ASN A 114 -7.29 -15.56 35.68
N GLY A 115 -7.87 -14.38 35.38
CA GLY A 115 -8.68 -13.64 36.36
C GLY A 115 -10.05 -14.28 36.62
N LYS A 116 -10.63 -13.99 37.76
CA LYS A 116 -11.96 -14.51 38.20
C LYS A 116 -13.07 -14.32 37.16
N TYR A 117 -12.99 -13.29 36.36
CA TYR A 117 -14.02 -12.94 35.36
C TYR A 117 -13.63 -13.35 33.93
N SER A 118 -12.52 -14.08 33.77
CA SER A 118 -12.14 -14.62 32.45
C SER A 118 -13.13 -15.70 32.03
N ILE A 119 -13.48 -15.69 30.73
CA ILE A 119 -14.27 -16.78 30.14
C ILE A 119 -13.46 -18.06 29.96
N CYS A 120 -12.11 -17.95 29.95
CA CYS A 120 -11.20 -19.09 29.90
C CYS A 120 -10.68 -19.41 31.29
N THR A 121 -10.81 -20.66 31.71
CA THR A 121 -10.38 -21.14 33.04
C THR A 121 -9.06 -21.92 33.00
N ALA A 122 -8.45 -22.04 31.81
CA ALA A 122 -7.28 -22.91 31.60
C ALA A 122 -5.93 -22.16 31.60
N PHE A 123 -5.93 -20.83 31.73
CA PHE A 123 -4.68 -20.07 31.81
C PHE A 123 -4.13 -19.99 33.23
N ASN A 124 -2.81 -20.11 33.33
CA ASN A 124 -2.07 -19.94 34.59
C ASN A 124 -1.41 -18.54 34.69
N THR A 125 -1.33 -17.81 33.58
CA THR A 125 -0.69 -16.48 33.49
C THR A 125 -1.73 -15.39 33.25
N GLU A 126 -1.42 -14.15 33.66
CA GLU A 126 -2.29 -13.00 33.44
C GLU A 126 -2.41 -12.60 31.98
N GLU A 127 -1.40 -12.88 31.19
CA GLU A 127 -1.36 -12.51 29.76
C GLU A 127 -2.15 -13.46 28.87
N GLY A 128 -2.20 -14.76 29.27
CA GLY A 128 -2.66 -15.81 28.37
C GLY A 128 -1.81 -15.83 27.10
N ASN A 129 -2.46 -15.88 25.93
CA ASN A 129 -1.79 -15.86 24.63
C ASN A 129 -1.76 -14.46 23.98
N ILE A 130 -2.16 -13.40 24.70
CA ILE A 130 -2.05 -12.01 24.24
C ILE A 130 -0.86 -11.37 24.94
N ARG A 131 0.30 -11.45 24.28
CA ARG A 131 1.54 -10.95 24.86
C ARG A 131 1.81 -9.50 24.48
N TYR A 132 2.50 -8.80 25.34
CA TYR A 132 3.17 -7.54 25.07
C TYR A 132 4.53 -7.55 25.74
N ARG A 133 5.56 -7.15 25.00
CA ARG A 133 6.91 -6.93 25.53
C ARG A 133 7.37 -5.57 25.06
N ARG A 134 7.73 -4.70 26.02
CA ARG A 134 8.37 -3.44 25.69
C ARG A 134 9.68 -3.75 24.97
N THR A 135 9.82 -3.21 23.78
CA THR A 135 10.97 -3.43 22.91
C THR A 135 11.66 -2.09 22.64
N GLU A 136 12.98 -2.11 22.58
CA GLU A 136 13.78 -0.94 22.28
C GLU A 136 14.32 -0.99 20.85
N HIS A 137 14.61 0.18 20.28
CA HIS A 137 15.24 0.27 18.97
C HIS A 137 16.72 -0.11 19.04
N THR A 138 17.22 -0.81 18.02
CA THR A 138 18.63 -1.11 17.85
C THR A 138 19.25 -0.09 16.90
N TRP A 139 19.98 0.88 17.46
CA TRP A 139 20.53 2.01 16.71
C TRP A 139 21.84 1.68 16.00
N ARG A 140 21.95 2.11 14.74
CA ARG A 140 23.18 2.11 13.97
C ARG A 140 23.21 3.34 13.06
N ASN A 141 24.23 4.19 13.21
CA ASN A 141 24.37 5.43 12.43
C ASN A 141 23.12 6.33 12.49
N GLY A 142 22.52 6.48 13.68
CA GLY A 142 21.36 7.34 13.89
C GLY A 142 20.02 6.79 13.35
N ARG A 143 19.98 5.49 12.95
CA ARG A 143 18.78 4.82 12.47
C ARG A 143 18.61 3.44 13.10
N CYS A 144 17.37 3.05 13.34
CA CYS A 144 17.06 1.69 13.79
C CYS A 144 17.28 0.68 12.67
N LEU A 145 17.99 -0.42 12.98
CA LEU A 145 18.27 -1.50 12.03
C LEU A 145 17.01 -2.19 11.50
N PHE A 146 15.98 -2.30 12.33
CA PHE A 146 14.76 -3.02 11.99
C PHE A 146 13.72 -2.15 11.29
N CYS A 147 13.28 -1.07 11.95
CA CYS A 147 12.19 -0.24 11.42
C CYS A 147 12.66 0.98 10.63
N GLY A 148 13.94 1.39 10.77
CA GLY A 148 14.48 2.57 10.10
C GLY A 148 14.15 3.90 10.80
N ALA A 149 13.57 3.87 12.01
CA ALA A 149 13.29 5.05 12.82
C ALA A 149 14.56 5.90 13.01
N ASN A 150 14.38 7.23 13.09
CA ASN A 150 15.47 8.15 13.37
C ASN A 150 15.69 8.22 14.89
N GLU A 151 16.93 7.99 15.34
CA GLU A 151 17.30 8.00 16.75
C GLU A 151 16.95 9.32 17.45
N ALA A 152 17.18 10.46 16.80
CA ALA A 152 16.88 11.77 17.36
C ALA A 152 15.39 11.97 17.70
N ASN A 153 14.49 11.26 16.99
CA ASN A 153 13.05 11.37 17.18
C ASN A 153 12.47 10.26 18.06
N TYR A 154 13.13 9.09 18.12
CA TYR A 154 12.58 7.88 18.73
C TYR A 154 13.41 7.33 19.89
N ALA A 155 14.55 7.91 20.24
CA ALA A 155 15.26 7.63 21.49
C ALA A 155 14.46 8.30 22.63
N ARG A 156 13.48 7.57 23.17
CA ARG A 156 12.53 8.06 24.17
C ARG A 156 12.86 7.49 25.55
N GLY A 157 12.53 8.25 26.61
CA GLY A 157 12.71 7.79 27.99
C GLY A 157 11.81 6.60 28.33
N GLU A 158 12.08 5.96 29.45
CA GLU A 158 11.41 4.73 29.91
C GLU A 158 9.88 4.90 30.09
N GLU A 159 9.42 6.13 30.39
CA GLU A 159 8.01 6.45 30.58
C GLU A 159 7.22 6.63 29.27
N LEU A 160 7.91 6.74 28.13
CA LEU A 160 7.29 6.97 26.84
C LEU A 160 7.27 5.69 26.00
N GLU A 161 6.25 5.57 25.16
CA GLU A 161 6.17 4.49 24.20
C GLU A 161 7.32 4.57 23.19
N THR A 162 7.99 3.42 22.95
CA THR A 162 9.15 3.36 22.06
C THR A 162 8.79 3.31 20.58
N HIS A 163 7.56 2.90 20.23
CA HIS A 163 7.12 2.56 18.88
C HIS A 163 8.02 1.50 18.21
N ALA A 164 8.73 0.71 19.02
CA ALA A 164 9.46 -0.46 18.57
C ALA A 164 8.57 -1.69 18.78
N TYR A 165 8.03 -2.22 17.70
CA TYR A 165 7.12 -3.35 17.75
C TYR A 165 7.90 -4.67 17.77
N GLU A 166 7.69 -5.49 18.79
CA GLU A 166 8.41 -6.75 19.03
C GLU A 166 8.46 -7.62 17.76
N PHE A 167 7.35 -7.77 17.06
CA PHE A 167 7.24 -8.63 15.88
C PHE A 167 8.19 -8.27 14.74
N ILE A 168 8.52 -6.99 14.57
CA ILE A 168 9.43 -6.53 13.50
C ILE A 168 10.83 -6.17 14.01
N HIS A 169 11.07 -6.20 15.33
CA HIS A 169 12.38 -5.92 15.94
C HIS A 169 13.12 -7.22 16.32
N THR A 170 12.95 -8.26 15.54
CA THR A 170 13.63 -9.55 15.68
C THR A 170 14.12 -10.05 14.32
N GLU A 171 15.25 -10.71 14.28
CA GLU A 171 15.74 -11.39 13.08
C GLU A 171 14.95 -12.68 12.81
N ASN A 172 14.58 -13.39 13.87
CA ASN A 172 13.84 -14.65 13.80
C ASN A 172 12.52 -14.56 14.57
N PRO A 173 11.37 -14.32 13.88
CA PRO A 173 10.07 -14.24 14.52
C PRO A 173 9.58 -15.58 15.12
N LEU A 174 10.14 -16.71 14.73
CA LEU A 174 9.79 -18.03 15.30
C LEU A 174 10.13 -18.08 16.79
N ARG A 175 11.26 -17.48 17.21
CA ARG A 175 11.68 -17.45 18.61
C ARG A 175 10.73 -16.72 19.55
N LEU A 176 9.86 -15.86 19.01
CA LEU A 176 8.85 -15.19 19.81
C LEU A 176 7.82 -16.14 20.44
N PHE A 177 7.79 -17.38 19.97
CA PHE A 177 6.81 -18.39 20.37
C PHE A 177 7.44 -19.60 21.06
N ASP A 178 8.74 -19.59 21.35
CA ASP A 178 9.43 -20.72 22.01
C ASP A 178 8.85 -21.03 23.39
N GLU A 179 8.36 -20.00 24.12
CA GLU A 179 7.72 -20.17 25.44
C GLU A 179 6.37 -20.90 25.39
N TYR A 180 5.74 -21.01 24.21
CA TYR A 180 4.49 -21.75 23.99
C TYR A 180 4.72 -23.18 23.49
N SER A 181 5.98 -23.56 23.25
CA SER A 181 6.35 -24.93 22.90
C SER A 181 6.24 -25.81 24.13
N GLU A 182 5.65 -26.99 24.00
CA GLU A 182 5.55 -27.93 25.13
C GLU A 182 6.96 -28.28 25.64
N PRO A 183 7.19 -28.23 26.97
CA PRO A 183 8.47 -28.68 27.52
C PRO A 183 8.67 -30.15 27.16
N CYS A 184 9.86 -30.49 26.66
CA CYS A 184 10.23 -31.88 26.48
C CYS A 184 10.07 -32.59 27.83
N HIS A 185 9.27 -33.67 27.89
CA HIS A 185 9.30 -34.56 29.03
C HIS A 185 10.71 -35.17 29.08
N PHE A 186 11.49 -34.74 30.06
CA PHE A 186 12.72 -35.39 30.43
C PHE A 186 12.32 -36.70 31.16
N ASP A 187 12.43 -37.84 30.50
CA ASP A 187 12.56 -39.08 31.20
C ASP A 187 13.93 -39.07 31.91
N GLU A 188 13.95 -39.25 33.21
CA GLU A 188 15.16 -39.23 34.07
C GLU A 188 16.26 -40.22 33.69
N HIS A 189 16.10 -40.97 32.57
CA HIS A 189 17.00 -42.03 32.11
C HIS A 189 17.51 -41.86 30.68
N SER A 190 17.37 -40.71 30.03
CA SER A 190 17.94 -40.49 28.70
C SER A 190 19.20 -39.58 28.78
N GLU A 191 20.25 -40.00 28.02
CA GLU A 191 21.50 -39.24 27.89
C GLU A 191 21.26 -37.81 27.39
N PRO A 192 22.15 -36.84 27.70
CA PRO A 192 21.97 -35.41 27.30
C PRO A 192 21.90 -35.32 25.79
N CYS A 193 20.77 -34.83 25.28
CA CYS A 193 20.59 -34.58 23.86
C CYS A 193 21.63 -33.55 23.38
N HIS A 194 22.44 -33.92 22.41
CA HIS A 194 23.26 -33.04 21.64
C HIS A 194 22.38 -31.91 21.06
N PHE A 195 22.75 -30.67 21.28
CA PHE A 195 22.16 -29.52 20.60
C PHE A 195 22.50 -29.59 19.11
N ASP A 196 21.64 -30.24 18.32
CA ASP A 196 21.68 -30.12 16.87
C ASP A 196 21.09 -28.79 16.45
N GLU A 197 21.88 -27.98 15.74
CA GLU A 197 21.47 -26.68 15.14
C GLU A 197 20.33 -26.82 14.09
N HIS A 198 19.83 -28.02 13.85
CA HIS A 198 18.82 -28.35 12.85
C HIS A 198 17.43 -28.73 13.41
N SER A 199 17.09 -28.39 14.67
CA SER A 199 15.76 -28.70 15.19
C SER A 199 14.69 -27.71 14.74
N GLU A 200 14.40 -27.66 13.44
CA GLU A 200 13.20 -26.97 12.89
C GLU A 200 11.87 -27.57 13.37
N GLU A 201 11.88 -28.74 14.00
CA GLU A 201 10.68 -29.49 14.38
C GLU A 201 9.96 -29.02 15.65
N LYS A 202 10.57 -28.11 16.45
CA LYS A 202 10.01 -27.71 17.75
C LYS A 202 9.36 -26.34 17.79
N SER A 203 9.44 -25.53 16.73
CA SER A 203 8.83 -24.20 16.75
C SER A 203 7.33 -24.25 16.47
N MET A 204 6.57 -23.43 17.19
CA MET A 204 5.11 -23.29 16.99
C MET A 204 4.79 -22.85 15.56
N LYS A 205 3.95 -23.60 14.85
CA LYS A 205 3.48 -23.27 13.50
C LYS A 205 2.09 -22.63 13.56
N PHE A 206 1.85 -21.62 12.75
CA PHE A 206 0.54 -20.98 12.58
C PHE A 206 -0.06 -21.36 11.22
N ASP A 207 -1.34 -21.72 11.19
CA ASP A 207 -2.07 -21.91 9.95
C ASP A 207 -2.46 -20.59 9.33
N VAL A 208 -2.90 -19.64 10.15
CA VAL A 208 -3.37 -18.34 9.70
C VAL A 208 -2.67 -17.22 10.46
N ILE A 209 -2.12 -16.26 9.70
CA ILE A 209 -1.72 -14.96 10.25
C ILE A 209 -2.64 -13.91 9.67
N ILE A 210 -3.30 -13.13 10.54
CA ILE A 210 -4.24 -12.09 10.13
C ILE A 210 -4.04 -10.85 10.97
N GLY A 211 -4.11 -9.66 10.35
CA GLY A 211 -3.97 -8.44 11.13
C GLY A 211 -4.09 -7.15 10.32
N ASN A 212 -4.12 -6.05 11.07
CA ASN A 212 -4.02 -4.67 10.60
C ASN A 212 -2.77 -4.05 11.24
N PRO A 213 -1.58 -4.16 10.62
CA PRO A 213 -0.34 -3.66 11.19
C PRO A 213 -0.33 -2.12 11.27
N PRO A 214 0.53 -1.51 12.11
CA PRO A 214 0.83 -0.09 12.02
C PRO A 214 1.33 0.29 10.63
N TYR A 215 0.83 1.42 10.08
CA TYR A 215 1.10 1.77 8.68
C TYR A 215 2.43 2.47 8.47
N GLN A 216 2.77 3.36 9.39
CA GLN A 216 3.98 4.18 9.28
C GLN A 216 4.49 4.55 10.68
N LEU A 217 5.76 4.94 10.76
CA LEU A 217 6.29 5.62 11.93
C LEU A 217 5.95 7.11 11.83
N SER A 218 5.40 7.67 12.91
CA SER A 218 5.11 9.11 13.01
C SER A 218 6.41 9.90 13.22
N ASP A 219 6.60 10.97 12.44
CA ASP A 219 7.77 11.88 12.58
C ASP A 219 7.57 12.96 13.66
N GLY A 220 6.70 12.73 14.65
CA GLY A 220 6.45 13.70 15.72
C GLY A 220 5.70 14.96 15.28
N GLY A 221 4.96 14.91 14.16
CA GLY A 221 3.98 15.93 13.76
C GLY A 221 4.43 16.95 12.72
N PHE A 222 5.70 17.02 12.33
CA PHE A 222 6.20 18.01 11.36
C PHE A 222 7.05 17.44 10.22
N GLY A 223 7.18 16.13 10.11
CA GLY A 223 8.12 15.49 9.20
C GLY A 223 7.57 15.20 7.81
N ARG A 224 8.34 15.56 6.79
CA ARG A 224 8.08 15.28 5.36
C ARG A 224 8.25 13.80 4.97
N SER A 225 8.53 12.88 5.90
CA SER A 225 8.98 11.53 5.56
C SER A 225 8.55 10.42 6.52
N ALA A 226 7.26 10.38 6.86
CA ALA A 226 6.72 9.19 7.53
C ALA A 226 7.15 7.92 6.78
N THR A 227 7.88 7.03 7.47
CA THR A 227 8.43 5.81 6.87
C THR A 227 7.42 4.67 6.99
N PRO A 228 7.03 4.02 5.88
CA PRO A 228 6.17 2.85 5.94
C PRO A 228 6.82 1.72 6.75
N ILE A 229 6.03 1.04 7.59
CA ILE A 229 6.49 -0.12 8.38
C ILE A 229 5.64 -1.37 8.17
N TYR A 230 4.42 -1.24 7.62
CA TYR A 230 3.53 -2.37 7.36
C TYR A 230 4.16 -3.46 6.48
N ASN A 231 5.01 -3.08 5.53
CA ASN A 231 5.76 -4.02 4.70
C ASN A 231 6.66 -4.95 5.52
N LYS A 232 7.21 -4.48 6.64
CA LYS A 232 8.03 -5.28 7.56
C LYS A 232 7.19 -6.33 8.30
N PHE A 233 5.95 -6.00 8.67
CA PHE A 233 4.99 -6.96 9.23
C PHE A 233 4.65 -8.06 8.24
N VAL A 234 4.41 -7.71 6.97
CA VAL A 234 4.16 -8.70 5.90
C VAL A 234 5.37 -9.62 5.73
N HIS A 235 6.59 -9.07 5.67
CA HIS A 235 7.81 -9.87 5.55
C HIS A 235 8.01 -10.83 6.73
N GLN A 236 7.83 -10.35 7.98
CA GLN A 236 7.97 -11.20 9.16
C GLN A 236 6.89 -12.28 9.22
N ALA A 237 5.64 -11.95 8.83
CA ALA A 237 4.57 -12.91 8.75
C ALA A 237 4.87 -14.03 7.71
N LYS A 238 5.40 -13.67 6.54
CA LYS A 238 5.83 -14.65 5.53
C LYS A 238 6.98 -15.55 6.04
N LYS A 239 7.91 -15.03 6.88
CA LYS A 239 8.97 -15.84 7.50
C LYS A 239 8.43 -16.93 8.45
N LEU A 240 7.29 -16.68 9.10
CA LEU A 240 6.60 -17.71 9.91
C LEU A 240 5.98 -18.83 9.07
N ASN A 241 6.01 -18.70 7.74
CA ASN A 241 5.53 -19.66 6.76
C ASN A 241 4.11 -20.21 7.03
N PRO A 242 3.10 -19.33 7.29
CA PRO A 242 1.74 -19.77 7.55
C PRO A 242 1.12 -20.43 6.30
N ARG A 243 0.02 -21.18 6.45
CA ARG A 243 -0.77 -21.63 5.30
C ARG A 243 -1.50 -20.47 4.63
N TYR A 244 -2.01 -19.53 5.43
CA TYR A 244 -2.76 -18.36 4.98
C TYR A 244 -2.26 -17.11 5.66
N LEU A 245 -2.05 -16.05 4.87
CA LEU A 245 -1.73 -14.72 5.38
C LEU A 245 -2.78 -13.73 4.86
N VAL A 246 -3.47 -13.04 5.79
CA VAL A 246 -4.46 -12.01 5.47
C VAL A 246 -4.07 -10.72 6.18
N MET A 247 -3.74 -9.68 5.44
CA MET A 247 -3.43 -8.37 6.03
C MET A 247 -4.11 -7.24 5.29
N ILE A 248 -4.56 -6.22 6.05
CA ILE A 248 -5.01 -4.95 5.49
C ILE A 248 -3.89 -3.92 5.63
N ILE A 249 -3.52 -3.32 4.50
CA ILE A 249 -2.39 -2.39 4.40
C ILE A 249 -2.75 -1.22 3.47
N PRO A 250 -2.07 -0.05 3.58
CA PRO A 250 -2.25 1.03 2.63
C PRO A 250 -1.93 0.60 1.20
N SER A 251 -2.78 0.97 0.23
CA SER A 251 -2.60 0.63 -1.20
C SER A 251 -1.41 1.35 -1.85
N ARG A 252 -0.74 2.23 -1.13
CA ARG A 252 0.42 2.99 -1.62
C ARG A 252 1.54 2.12 -2.21
N TRP A 253 1.70 0.88 -1.76
CA TRP A 253 2.71 -0.02 -2.30
C TRP A 253 2.50 -0.37 -3.79
N PHE A 254 1.28 -0.22 -4.32
CA PHE A 254 1.00 -0.42 -5.76
C PHE A 254 1.93 0.42 -6.64
N ALA A 255 2.29 1.59 -6.17
CA ALA A 255 3.13 2.55 -6.86
C ALA A 255 4.62 2.43 -6.55
N GLY A 256 4.97 1.92 -5.38
CA GLY A 256 6.32 2.01 -4.83
C GLY A 256 6.66 3.41 -4.31
N GLY A 257 7.95 3.74 -4.30
CA GLY A 257 8.48 4.97 -3.71
C GLY A 257 8.55 4.90 -2.17
N LYS A 258 9.24 5.86 -1.56
CA LYS A 258 9.50 5.90 -0.11
C LYS A 258 10.04 4.57 0.47
N GLY A 259 10.89 3.85 -0.29
CA GLY A 259 11.47 2.58 0.13
C GLY A 259 10.56 1.35 -0.06
N LEU A 260 9.45 1.48 -0.79
CA LEU A 260 8.51 0.38 -1.07
C LEU A 260 8.76 -0.31 -2.43
N ASP A 261 9.77 0.10 -3.21
CA ASP A 261 9.97 -0.43 -4.57
C ASP A 261 10.28 -1.93 -4.58
N SER A 262 11.14 -2.39 -3.66
CA SER A 262 11.42 -3.82 -3.48
C SER A 262 10.21 -4.59 -2.97
N PHE A 263 9.47 -4.04 -2.03
CA PHE A 263 8.23 -4.63 -1.53
C PHE A 263 7.17 -4.74 -2.61
N ARG A 264 7.01 -3.69 -3.45
CA ARG A 264 6.12 -3.74 -4.62
C ARG A 264 6.49 -4.86 -5.56
N ALA A 265 7.78 -4.94 -5.94
CA ALA A 265 8.26 -5.97 -6.86
C ALA A 265 8.01 -7.38 -6.31
N GLU A 266 8.27 -7.60 -5.01
CA GLU A 266 7.98 -8.85 -4.33
C GLU A 266 6.49 -9.19 -4.34
N MET A 267 5.63 -8.24 -3.93
CA MET A 267 4.19 -8.47 -3.84
C MET A 267 3.54 -8.71 -5.21
N LEU A 268 3.97 -7.98 -6.24
CA LEU A 268 3.44 -8.18 -7.59
C LEU A 268 3.91 -9.51 -8.20
N GLY A 269 5.16 -9.92 -7.92
CA GLY A 269 5.73 -11.17 -8.43
C GLY A 269 5.32 -12.42 -7.62
N ASP A 270 4.65 -12.26 -6.46
CA ASP A 270 4.26 -13.40 -5.62
C ASP A 270 2.90 -13.97 -6.06
N ASP A 271 2.92 -15.00 -6.89
CA ASP A 271 1.74 -15.68 -7.45
C ASP A 271 0.92 -16.47 -6.40
N ARG A 272 1.33 -16.44 -5.12
CA ARG A 272 0.59 -16.94 -3.96
C ARG A 272 -0.42 -15.93 -3.42
N ILE A 273 -0.42 -14.68 -3.88
CA ILE A 273 -1.50 -13.73 -3.59
C ILE A 273 -2.69 -14.11 -4.46
N ARG A 274 -3.70 -14.73 -3.84
CA ARG A 274 -4.84 -15.33 -4.53
C ARG A 274 -6.05 -14.40 -4.59
N LYS A 275 -6.20 -13.52 -3.60
CA LYS A 275 -7.25 -12.51 -3.56
C LYS A 275 -6.68 -11.18 -3.11
N LEU A 276 -7.14 -10.11 -3.73
CA LEU A 276 -6.79 -8.73 -3.40
C LEU A 276 -8.05 -7.88 -3.47
N VAL A 277 -8.45 -7.29 -2.37
CA VAL A 277 -9.60 -6.38 -2.30
C VAL A 277 -9.09 -4.99 -2.02
N ASP A 278 -9.37 -4.05 -2.92
CA ASP A 278 -8.84 -2.71 -2.93
C ASP A 278 -9.94 -1.66 -2.78
N PHE A 279 -9.78 -0.76 -1.82
CA PHE A 279 -10.63 0.39 -1.55
C PHE A 279 -9.87 1.66 -1.91
N GLU A 280 -10.31 2.35 -2.94
CA GLU A 280 -9.69 3.61 -3.37
C GLU A 280 -9.87 4.71 -2.32
N ASP A 281 -11.00 4.69 -1.61
CA ASP A 281 -11.29 5.55 -0.47
C ASP A 281 -11.27 4.72 0.82
N ALA A 282 -10.29 5.01 1.69
CA ALA A 282 -10.15 4.32 2.97
C ALA A 282 -11.34 4.54 3.91
N SER A 283 -12.10 5.64 3.74
CA SER A 283 -13.27 5.96 4.56
C SER A 283 -14.41 4.95 4.40
N GLU A 284 -14.43 4.18 3.30
CA GLU A 284 -15.41 3.10 3.09
C GLU A 284 -15.27 1.95 4.10
N VAL A 285 -14.08 1.78 4.66
CA VAL A 285 -13.78 0.73 5.65
C VAL A 285 -13.32 1.25 7.00
N PHE A 286 -12.77 2.46 7.04
CA PHE A 286 -12.33 3.15 8.25
C PHE A 286 -12.99 4.53 8.36
N PRO A 287 -14.22 4.62 8.87
CA PRO A 287 -14.94 5.89 8.97
C PRO A 287 -14.12 6.96 9.71
N GLY A 288 -13.98 8.13 9.09
CA GLY A 288 -13.25 9.27 9.67
C GLY A 288 -11.73 9.19 9.56
N VAL A 289 -11.18 8.19 8.86
CA VAL A 289 -9.72 8.06 8.62
C VAL A 289 -9.43 8.33 7.16
N ASP A 290 -8.55 9.31 6.90
CA ASP A 290 -8.04 9.60 5.55
C ASP A 290 -6.67 8.96 5.36
N ILE A 291 -6.57 8.03 4.40
CA ILE A 291 -5.33 7.37 4.02
C ILE A 291 -5.10 7.61 2.54
N ALA A 292 -4.12 8.47 2.24
CA ALA A 292 -3.78 8.81 0.87
C ALA A 292 -3.50 7.57 0.01
N GLY A 293 -4.28 7.41 -1.05
CA GLY A 293 -4.22 6.27 -1.96
C GLY A 293 -5.06 5.07 -1.54
N GLY A 294 -5.80 5.16 -0.42
CA GLY A 294 -6.69 4.10 0.05
C GLY A 294 -6.00 2.91 0.70
N VAL A 295 -6.74 1.84 0.90
CA VAL A 295 -6.27 0.61 1.56
C VAL A 295 -6.67 -0.63 0.78
N CYS A 296 -5.91 -1.68 0.94
CA CYS A 296 -6.25 -2.99 0.41
C CYS A 296 -6.03 -4.09 1.44
N TYR A 297 -6.80 -5.17 1.35
CA TYR A 297 -6.46 -6.40 2.04
C TYR A 297 -6.30 -7.54 1.04
N PHE A 298 -5.46 -8.50 1.39
CA PHE A 298 -5.13 -9.62 0.50
C PHE A 298 -5.14 -10.94 1.25
N LEU A 299 -5.39 -12.00 0.50
CA LEU A 299 -5.16 -13.38 0.91
C LEU A 299 -3.94 -13.93 0.15
N TRP A 300 -2.93 -14.31 0.89
CA TRP A 300 -1.79 -15.06 0.42
C TRP A 300 -1.91 -16.51 0.91
N GLU A 301 -1.71 -17.48 0.01
CA GLU A 301 -1.82 -18.91 0.28
C GLU A 301 -0.49 -19.58 -0.03
N ARG A 302 0.18 -20.17 0.98
CA ARG A 302 1.49 -20.78 0.83
C ARG A 302 1.54 -21.82 -0.28
N ASP A 303 0.54 -22.69 -0.33
CA ASP A 303 0.52 -23.90 -1.14
C ASP A 303 -0.27 -23.73 -2.45
N ALA A 304 -0.82 -22.55 -2.73
CA ALA A 304 -1.57 -22.24 -3.94
C ALA A 304 -0.84 -21.19 -4.79
N ARG A 305 -0.77 -21.43 -6.11
CA ARG A 305 -0.14 -20.54 -7.07
C ARG A 305 -1.07 -20.20 -8.24
N GLY A 306 -0.86 -19.07 -8.88
CA GLY A 306 -1.55 -18.68 -10.10
C GLY A 306 -2.06 -17.24 -10.13
N THR A 307 -3.17 -17.00 -10.82
CA THR A 307 -3.79 -15.68 -10.96
C THR A 307 -4.45 -15.22 -9.66
N CYS A 308 -4.49 -13.93 -9.47
CA CYS A 308 -5.15 -13.27 -8.35
C CYS A 308 -6.56 -12.80 -8.73
N GLU A 309 -7.54 -13.07 -7.89
CA GLU A 309 -8.86 -12.43 -7.94
C GLU A 309 -8.74 -11.03 -7.32
N VAL A 310 -8.87 -10.01 -8.15
CA VAL A 310 -8.79 -8.60 -7.75
C VAL A 310 -10.20 -8.02 -7.70
N THR A 311 -10.60 -7.56 -6.54
CA THR A 311 -11.88 -6.85 -6.31
C THR A 311 -11.59 -5.38 -6.05
N ASN A 312 -12.02 -4.51 -6.95
CA ASN A 312 -12.03 -3.06 -6.71
C ASN A 312 -13.37 -2.67 -6.08
N VAL A 313 -13.31 -1.93 -4.99
CA VAL A 313 -14.50 -1.38 -4.31
C VAL A 313 -14.47 0.14 -4.42
N HIS A 314 -15.57 0.72 -4.89
CA HIS A 314 -15.74 2.17 -4.97
C HIS A 314 -17.21 2.54 -4.74
N LYS A 315 -17.48 3.32 -3.71
CA LYS A 315 -18.85 3.73 -3.29
C LYS A 315 -19.82 2.54 -3.14
N GLY A 316 -19.30 1.44 -2.57
CA GLY A 316 -20.05 0.20 -2.35
C GLY A 316 -20.19 -0.70 -3.60
N GLU A 317 -19.87 -0.22 -4.79
CA GLU A 317 -19.83 -1.04 -6.01
C GLU A 317 -18.56 -1.89 -6.05
N LYS A 318 -18.70 -3.15 -6.51
CA LYS A 318 -17.59 -4.11 -6.61
C LYS A 318 -17.37 -4.54 -8.05
N VAL A 319 -16.13 -4.37 -8.52
CA VAL A 319 -15.70 -4.88 -9.82
C VAL A 319 -14.65 -5.96 -9.59
N VAL A 320 -14.94 -7.18 -10.05
CA VAL A 320 -14.06 -8.34 -9.85
C VAL A 320 -13.39 -8.72 -11.16
N SER A 321 -12.09 -9.01 -11.10
CA SER A 321 -11.33 -9.53 -12.24
C SER A 321 -10.28 -10.53 -11.78
N THR A 322 -9.97 -11.51 -12.63
CA THR A 322 -8.91 -12.49 -12.37
C THR A 322 -7.73 -12.18 -13.29
N ARG A 323 -6.55 -11.93 -12.72
CA ARG A 323 -5.36 -11.55 -13.49
C ARG A 323 -4.05 -11.85 -12.75
N LYS A 324 -2.94 -11.82 -13.46
CA LYS A 324 -1.60 -11.76 -12.84
C LYS A 324 -1.36 -10.36 -12.32
N LEU A 325 -0.75 -10.24 -11.13
CA LEU A 325 -0.43 -8.94 -10.55
C LEU A 325 0.80 -8.31 -11.22
N ASP A 326 1.71 -9.11 -11.74
CA ASP A 326 2.94 -8.72 -12.42
C ASP A 326 2.80 -8.54 -13.95
N GLU A 327 1.58 -8.50 -14.46
CA GLU A 327 1.31 -8.36 -15.91
C GLU A 327 1.90 -7.06 -16.49
N PHE A 328 1.99 -6.01 -15.67
CA PHE A 328 2.52 -4.70 -16.05
C PHE A 328 3.61 -4.25 -15.07
N PRO A 329 4.48 -3.32 -15.47
CA PRO A 329 5.54 -2.78 -14.62
C PRO A 329 5.01 -2.04 -13.37
N THR A 330 3.71 -1.76 -13.34
CA THR A 330 2.98 -1.21 -12.19
C THR A 330 1.65 -1.92 -12.02
N PHE A 331 1.07 -1.88 -10.82
CA PHE A 331 -0.27 -2.41 -10.60
C PHE A 331 -1.31 -1.45 -11.17
N ILE A 332 -2.01 -1.84 -12.22
CA ILE A 332 -3.15 -1.07 -12.73
C ILE A 332 -4.33 -1.30 -11.79
N ARG A 333 -4.72 -0.24 -11.08
CA ARG A 333 -5.71 -0.34 -10.02
C ARG A 333 -7.08 -0.77 -10.52
N HIS A 334 -7.60 -0.08 -11.52
CA HIS A 334 -8.93 -0.35 -12.06
C HIS A 334 -8.92 -1.49 -13.08
N SER A 335 -9.73 -2.52 -12.84
CA SER A 335 -9.81 -3.69 -13.73
C SER A 335 -10.28 -3.33 -15.15
N GLN A 336 -11.15 -2.31 -15.29
CA GLN A 336 -11.56 -1.80 -16.61
C GLN A 336 -10.40 -1.16 -17.39
N ALA A 337 -9.44 -0.55 -16.70
CA ALA A 337 -8.26 0.03 -17.34
C ALA A 337 -7.32 -1.04 -17.93
N VAL A 338 -7.33 -2.24 -17.39
CA VAL A 338 -6.47 -3.34 -17.83
C VAL A 338 -6.75 -3.71 -19.30
N SER A 339 -8.02 -3.82 -19.70
CA SER A 339 -8.39 -4.16 -21.08
C SER A 339 -7.94 -3.07 -22.07
N ILE A 340 -8.10 -1.81 -21.69
CA ILE A 340 -7.67 -0.65 -22.50
C ILE A 340 -6.15 -0.68 -22.69
N VAL A 341 -5.38 -0.83 -21.60
CA VAL A 341 -3.91 -0.87 -21.67
C VAL A 341 -3.43 -2.07 -22.49
N ARG A 342 -4.06 -3.26 -22.36
CA ARG A 342 -3.76 -4.43 -23.21
C ARG A 342 -3.93 -4.14 -24.70
N LYS A 343 -5.03 -3.46 -25.09
CA LYS A 343 -5.30 -3.08 -26.48
C LYS A 343 -4.22 -2.12 -27.01
N VAL A 344 -3.81 -1.15 -26.20
CA VAL A 344 -2.73 -0.23 -26.55
C VAL A 344 -1.41 -0.97 -26.75
N LEU A 345 -0.99 -1.77 -25.76
CA LEU A 345 0.26 -2.51 -25.80
C LEU A 345 0.31 -3.59 -26.91
N ALA A 346 -0.85 -4.13 -27.30
CA ALA A 346 -0.95 -5.10 -28.40
C ALA A 346 -0.48 -4.54 -29.75
N LYS A 347 -0.52 -3.20 -29.95
CA LYS A 347 0.01 -2.54 -31.15
C LYS A 347 1.54 -2.51 -31.19
N LYS A 348 2.24 -2.81 -30.08
CA LYS A 348 3.71 -2.85 -29.97
C LYS A 348 4.39 -1.55 -30.42
N GLU A 349 3.73 -0.43 -30.23
CA GLU A 349 4.27 0.89 -30.50
C GLU A 349 5.30 1.26 -29.42
N ARG A 350 6.26 2.12 -29.77
CA ARG A 350 7.27 2.61 -28.83
C ARG A 350 6.61 3.45 -27.74
N SER A 351 7.11 3.32 -26.52
CA SER A 351 6.60 4.06 -25.37
C SER A 351 7.05 5.52 -25.39
N MET A 352 6.12 6.43 -25.08
CA MET A 352 6.43 7.86 -24.90
C MET A 352 7.49 8.09 -23.80
N SER A 353 7.59 7.19 -22.81
CA SER A 353 8.66 7.25 -21.80
C SER A 353 10.07 7.25 -22.40
N GLU A 354 10.28 6.71 -23.60
CA GLU A 354 11.59 6.75 -24.27
C GLU A 354 11.97 8.17 -24.73
N GLN A 355 10.98 9.00 -25.04
CA GLN A 355 11.14 10.35 -25.57
C GLN A 355 11.13 11.42 -24.45
N VAL A 356 10.42 11.17 -23.35
CA VAL A 356 10.30 12.12 -22.24
C VAL A 356 11.66 12.32 -21.57
N SER A 357 12.01 13.57 -21.29
CA SER A 357 13.26 13.93 -20.62
C SER A 357 13.35 13.39 -19.19
N ALA A 358 14.57 13.36 -18.67
CA ALA A 358 14.79 13.22 -17.21
C ALA A 358 14.22 14.45 -16.47
N SER A 359 14.15 14.35 -15.15
CA SER A 359 13.59 15.42 -14.27
C SER A 359 14.32 16.78 -14.38
N LYS A 360 15.46 16.82 -15.02
CA LYS A 360 16.26 18.03 -15.29
C LYS A 360 16.60 18.10 -16.76
N PRO A 361 15.68 18.54 -17.62
CA PRO A 361 15.85 18.47 -19.08
C PRO A 361 17.13 19.13 -19.58
N PHE A 362 17.55 20.23 -18.95
CA PHE A 362 18.75 20.99 -19.27
C PHE A 362 19.76 21.09 -18.08
N GLY A 363 19.67 20.17 -17.12
CA GLY A 363 20.54 20.16 -15.93
C GLY A 363 20.22 21.24 -14.88
N LEU A 364 19.26 22.12 -15.13
CA LEU A 364 18.97 23.30 -14.34
C LEU A 364 17.98 23.02 -13.20
N ARG A 365 18.34 23.42 -11.97
CA ARG A 365 17.52 23.32 -10.77
C ARG A 365 16.46 24.43 -10.70
N THR A 366 15.41 24.24 -9.91
CA THR A 366 14.32 25.22 -9.70
C THR A 366 14.78 26.59 -9.21
N PHE A 367 15.90 26.67 -8.49
CA PHE A 367 16.45 27.93 -7.98
C PHE A 367 17.30 28.72 -9.00
N VAL A 368 17.63 28.12 -10.16
CA VAL A 368 18.36 28.82 -11.24
C VAL A 368 17.50 29.95 -11.81
N ARG A 369 18.12 31.08 -12.03
CA ARG A 369 17.46 32.30 -12.52
C ARG A 369 18.14 32.79 -13.81
N PRO A 370 17.44 33.59 -14.63
CA PRO A 370 18.01 34.25 -15.81
C PRO A 370 19.28 35.02 -15.47
N GLN A 371 20.16 35.10 -16.42
CA GLN A 371 21.37 35.90 -16.38
C GLN A 371 21.14 37.30 -16.95
N LYS A 372 22.12 38.19 -16.85
CA LYS A 372 22.01 39.55 -17.39
C LYS A 372 21.92 39.57 -18.93
N SER A 373 22.56 38.58 -19.59
CA SER A 373 22.58 38.43 -21.04
C SER A 373 22.80 36.96 -21.40
N GLY A 374 22.40 36.59 -22.61
CA GLY A 374 22.58 35.23 -23.16
C GLY A 374 21.83 35.13 -24.48
N ASP A 375 22.15 34.08 -25.24
CA ASP A 375 21.57 33.76 -26.54
C ASP A 375 20.43 32.77 -26.49
N LEU A 376 20.14 32.25 -25.27
CA LEU A 376 18.98 31.43 -24.97
C LEU A 376 17.99 32.16 -24.09
N ILE A 377 16.74 31.69 -24.06
CA ILE A 377 15.71 32.07 -23.11
C ILE A 377 15.51 30.97 -22.09
N LEU A 378 15.71 31.27 -20.80
CA LEU A 378 15.40 30.35 -19.71
C LEU A 378 13.94 30.57 -19.25
N ARG A 379 13.12 29.52 -19.35
CA ARG A 379 11.79 29.44 -18.74
C ARG A 379 11.93 28.84 -17.33
N TRP A 380 11.46 29.55 -16.34
CA TRP A 380 11.40 29.12 -14.96
C TRP A 380 9.99 29.34 -14.39
N GLN A 381 9.73 28.97 -13.14
CA GLN A 381 8.38 28.97 -12.56
C GLN A 381 7.63 30.32 -12.71
N ASN A 382 8.33 31.44 -12.55
CA ASN A 382 7.71 32.78 -12.46
C ASN A 382 8.04 33.69 -13.64
N GLY A 383 8.59 33.17 -14.74
CA GLY A 383 8.89 34.00 -15.91
C GLY A 383 9.92 33.44 -16.89
N GLU A 384 10.47 34.32 -17.70
CA GLU A 384 11.49 34.02 -18.71
C GLU A 384 12.57 35.09 -18.70
N GLY A 385 13.77 34.73 -19.14
CA GLY A 385 14.86 35.68 -19.30
C GLY A 385 16.10 35.05 -19.94
N PRO A 386 17.14 35.88 -20.25
CA PRO A 386 18.30 35.42 -20.99
C PRO A 386 19.14 34.41 -20.20
N TYR A 387 19.77 33.50 -20.95
CA TYR A 387 20.68 32.49 -20.40
C TYR A 387 21.77 32.15 -21.44
N LYS A 388 22.97 31.82 -20.98
CA LYS A 388 24.06 31.50 -21.87
C LYS A 388 24.03 30.03 -22.31
N ARG A 389 24.22 29.77 -23.59
CA ARG A 389 24.26 28.41 -24.16
C ARG A 389 25.45 27.61 -23.63
N GLU A 390 26.60 28.26 -23.42
CA GLU A 390 27.81 27.64 -22.91
C GLU A 390 27.66 26.98 -21.53
N ASP A 391 26.66 27.42 -20.74
CA ASP A 391 26.38 26.88 -19.41
C ASP A 391 25.47 25.63 -19.46
N ILE A 392 25.02 25.22 -20.63
CA ILE A 392 24.14 24.05 -20.83
C ILE A 392 24.96 22.87 -21.33
N THR A 393 25.01 21.82 -20.51
CA THR A 393 25.75 20.57 -20.80
C THR A 393 24.83 19.36 -20.98
N VAL A 394 23.54 19.49 -20.64
CA VAL A 394 22.51 18.43 -20.74
C VAL A 394 21.42 18.89 -21.66
N GLY A 395 20.87 17.99 -22.51
CA GLY A 395 19.76 18.29 -23.41
C GLY A 395 20.11 19.26 -24.54
N VAL A 396 21.37 19.38 -24.88
CA VAL A 396 21.88 20.31 -25.91
C VAL A 396 21.20 20.08 -27.25
N GLU A 397 20.90 18.82 -27.58
CA GLU A 397 20.23 18.39 -28.82
C GLU A 397 18.78 18.91 -28.93
N MET A 398 18.17 19.32 -27.82
CA MET A 398 16.81 19.84 -27.80
C MET A 398 16.76 21.37 -27.90
N ILE A 399 17.88 22.08 -27.70
CA ILE A 399 17.89 23.55 -27.61
C ILE A 399 17.23 24.21 -28.82
N ASP A 400 17.63 23.79 -30.02
CA ASP A 400 17.21 24.43 -31.28
C ASP A 400 15.93 23.82 -31.86
N LYS A 401 15.20 22.99 -31.10
CA LYS A 401 13.94 22.37 -31.50
C LYS A 401 12.73 23.04 -30.84
N TRP A 402 11.55 22.81 -31.39
CA TRP A 402 10.27 23.09 -30.76
C TRP A 402 10.00 22.02 -29.70
N LYS A 403 9.78 22.40 -28.45
CA LYS A 403 9.63 21.48 -27.32
C LYS A 403 8.25 21.61 -26.71
N VAL A 404 7.61 20.47 -26.44
CA VAL A 404 6.38 20.44 -25.63
C VAL A 404 6.77 20.12 -24.20
N ILE A 405 6.34 20.96 -23.28
CA ILE A 405 6.63 20.82 -21.84
C ILE A 405 5.35 20.66 -21.02
N THR A 406 5.47 20.00 -19.88
CA THR A 406 4.45 20.03 -18.82
C THR A 406 5.11 20.24 -17.47
N SER A 407 4.36 20.72 -16.49
CA SER A 407 4.85 20.84 -15.13
C SER A 407 5.22 19.46 -14.55
N TYR A 408 6.33 19.40 -13.80
CA TYR A 408 6.73 18.20 -13.07
C TYR A 408 5.70 17.81 -11.99
N VAL A 409 4.95 18.80 -11.46
CA VAL A 409 3.85 18.58 -10.52
C VAL A 409 2.53 18.53 -11.29
N GLY A 410 1.80 17.43 -11.15
CA GLY A 410 0.47 17.25 -11.70
C GLY A 410 -0.56 18.19 -11.06
N TYR A 411 -1.71 18.30 -11.69
CA TYR A 411 -2.82 19.12 -11.19
C TYR A 411 -3.50 18.51 -9.97
N ASP A 412 -3.66 17.19 -9.98
CA ASP A 412 -4.46 16.49 -8.98
C ASP A 412 -3.66 16.31 -7.67
N HIS A 413 -4.24 16.72 -6.52
CA HIS A 413 -3.60 16.59 -5.22
C HIS A 413 -3.31 15.13 -4.89
N ALA A 414 -2.03 14.78 -4.76
CA ALA A 414 -1.54 13.43 -4.41
C ALA A 414 -2.08 12.29 -5.30
N GLY A 415 -2.50 12.60 -6.54
CA GLY A 415 -3.09 11.63 -7.46
C GLY A 415 -4.56 11.32 -7.19
N ASN A 416 -5.21 12.02 -6.26
CA ASN A 416 -6.64 11.87 -5.98
C ASN A 416 -7.48 12.62 -7.02
N PRO A 417 -8.63 12.06 -7.45
CA PRO A 417 -9.55 12.75 -8.33
C PRO A 417 -10.14 13.99 -7.64
N GLY A 418 -10.60 14.94 -8.45
CA GLY A 418 -11.35 16.10 -7.96
C GLY A 418 -12.69 15.71 -7.33
N THR A 419 -13.43 16.71 -6.83
CA THR A 419 -14.76 16.52 -6.18
C THR A 419 -15.80 15.86 -7.10
N ASP A 420 -15.62 15.94 -8.43
CA ASP A 420 -16.45 15.27 -9.44
C ASP A 420 -16.01 13.83 -9.76
N GLY A 421 -15.01 13.29 -9.05
CA GLY A 421 -14.45 11.97 -9.27
C GLY A 421 -13.54 11.85 -10.50
N ARG A 422 -13.23 12.96 -11.19
CA ARG A 422 -12.41 12.98 -12.41
C ARG A 422 -11.05 13.60 -12.16
N ARG A 423 -10.05 13.17 -12.93
CA ARG A 423 -8.69 13.69 -12.91
C ARG A 423 -8.46 14.67 -14.06
N ARG A 424 -7.66 15.70 -13.83
CA ARG A 424 -7.15 16.59 -14.88
C ARG A 424 -5.78 16.11 -15.38
N VAL A 425 -4.97 15.53 -14.52
CA VAL A 425 -3.62 14.99 -14.74
C VAL A 425 -2.58 16.10 -14.88
N PHE A 426 -2.61 16.86 -15.95
CA PHE A 426 -1.66 17.95 -16.19
C PHE A 426 -2.15 19.29 -15.64
N SER A 427 -1.24 20.04 -15.00
CA SER A 427 -1.51 21.42 -14.58
C SER A 427 -1.37 22.39 -15.76
N LYS A 428 -0.34 22.21 -16.59
CA LYS A 428 -0.05 23.04 -17.75
C LYS A 428 0.67 22.26 -18.84
N ILE A 429 0.32 22.55 -20.11
CA ILE A 429 1.00 22.07 -21.31
C ILE A 429 1.39 23.31 -22.13
N ASP A 430 2.69 23.50 -22.32
CA ASP A 430 3.23 24.66 -23.07
C ASP A 430 4.13 24.18 -24.23
N ILE A 431 4.27 25.04 -25.24
CA ILE A 431 5.20 24.85 -26.34
C ILE A 431 6.32 25.88 -26.23
N LEU A 432 7.56 25.43 -26.12
CA LEU A 432 8.74 26.27 -26.13
C LEU A 432 9.34 26.34 -27.54
N PRO A 433 9.58 27.55 -28.08
CA PRO A 433 10.24 27.72 -29.36
C PRO A 433 11.73 27.31 -29.31
N PRO A 434 12.40 27.18 -30.46
CA PRO A 434 13.84 27.03 -30.53
C PRO A 434 14.56 28.09 -29.68
N ARG A 435 15.74 27.72 -29.14
CA ARG A 435 16.56 28.55 -28.24
C ARG A 435 15.92 28.88 -26.88
N THR A 436 14.82 28.20 -26.51
CA THR A 436 14.23 28.29 -25.17
C THR A 436 14.48 26.99 -24.41
N ILE A 437 14.96 27.12 -23.17
CA ILE A 437 15.25 26.02 -22.23
C ILE A 437 14.41 26.18 -20.96
N CYS A 438 14.34 25.16 -20.11
CA CYS A 438 13.57 25.23 -18.87
C CYS A 438 14.32 24.59 -17.68
N THR A 439 13.88 24.97 -16.47
CA THR A 439 14.33 24.36 -15.21
C THR A 439 13.64 23.03 -14.95
N GLU A 440 14.07 22.30 -13.89
CA GLU A 440 13.46 21.05 -13.42
C GLU A 440 11.99 21.19 -12.93
N THR A 441 11.43 22.40 -12.97
CA THR A 441 10.00 22.64 -12.77
C THR A 441 9.16 21.99 -13.87
N TYR A 442 9.78 21.75 -15.03
CA TYR A 442 9.12 21.18 -16.21
C TYR A 442 9.82 19.92 -16.70
N LEU A 443 9.05 19.05 -17.35
CA LEU A 443 9.53 17.96 -18.19
C LEU A 443 9.36 18.32 -19.67
N VAL A 444 10.33 17.97 -20.49
CA VAL A 444 10.18 17.99 -21.94
C VAL A 444 9.60 16.65 -22.39
N ILE A 445 8.42 16.67 -22.99
CA ILE A 445 7.70 15.47 -23.44
C ILE A 445 8.12 15.05 -24.84
N GLY A 446 8.45 16.02 -25.68
CA GLY A 446 8.99 15.79 -27.01
C GLY A 446 9.65 17.04 -27.56
N ALA A 447 10.59 16.86 -28.50
CA ALA A 447 11.32 17.93 -29.17
C ALA A 447 11.35 17.66 -30.69
N TYR A 448 10.86 18.62 -31.49
CA TYR A 448 10.60 18.49 -32.93
C TYR A 448 11.24 19.62 -33.73
N ASP A 449 11.52 19.39 -35.00
CA ASP A 449 12.05 20.41 -35.88
C ASP A 449 10.96 21.37 -36.40
N SER A 450 9.69 20.92 -36.37
CA SER A 450 8.52 21.69 -36.82
C SER A 450 7.63 22.13 -35.65
N GLN A 451 7.18 23.39 -35.67
CA GLN A 451 6.19 23.91 -34.74
C GLN A 451 4.89 23.11 -34.82
N LYS A 452 4.45 22.74 -36.01
CA LYS A 452 3.23 21.97 -36.22
C LYS A 452 3.26 20.60 -35.54
N GLN A 453 4.40 19.91 -35.53
CA GLN A 453 4.56 18.65 -34.84
C GLN A 453 4.46 18.84 -33.31
N ALA A 454 5.02 19.93 -32.79
CA ALA A 454 4.88 20.26 -31.37
C ALA A 454 3.43 20.61 -30.98
N GLU A 455 2.69 21.32 -31.85
CA GLU A 455 1.27 21.59 -31.69
C GLU A 455 0.44 20.31 -31.68
N HIS A 456 0.72 19.36 -32.60
CA HIS A 456 0.05 18.07 -32.62
C HIS A 456 0.36 17.23 -31.39
N LEU A 457 1.61 17.23 -30.88
CA LEU A 457 1.91 16.56 -29.60
C LEU A 457 1.14 17.24 -28.45
N ALA A 458 1.10 18.55 -28.39
CA ALA A 458 0.35 19.25 -27.35
C ALA A 458 -1.17 18.96 -27.41
N ALA A 459 -1.74 18.83 -28.61
CA ALA A 459 -3.12 18.40 -28.82
C ALA A 459 -3.33 16.95 -28.35
N TYR A 460 -2.43 16.04 -28.73
CA TYR A 460 -2.46 14.64 -28.29
C TYR A 460 -2.40 14.53 -26.76
N MET A 461 -1.53 15.28 -26.09
CA MET A 461 -1.45 15.32 -24.63
C MET A 461 -2.73 15.84 -23.96
N LYS A 462 -3.52 16.68 -24.63
CA LYS A 462 -4.80 17.19 -24.12
C LYS A 462 -5.94 16.18 -24.25
N THR A 463 -5.82 15.13 -25.05
CA THR A 463 -6.85 14.10 -25.18
C THR A 463 -7.11 13.40 -23.84
N ARG A 464 -8.34 12.93 -23.62
CA ARG A 464 -8.69 12.11 -22.46
C ARG A 464 -7.93 10.78 -22.49
N PHE A 465 -7.80 10.19 -23.67
CA PHE A 465 -7.06 8.94 -23.87
C PHE A 465 -5.62 9.03 -23.37
N PHE A 466 -4.86 10.04 -23.79
CA PHE A 466 -3.48 10.23 -23.37
C PHE A 466 -3.38 10.37 -21.84
N ARG A 467 -4.17 11.27 -21.27
CA ARG A 467 -4.18 11.55 -19.85
C ARG A 467 -4.66 10.37 -19.01
N PHE A 468 -5.58 9.58 -19.56
CA PHE A 468 -6.00 8.32 -18.94
C PHE A 468 -4.83 7.34 -18.82
N LEU A 469 -4.06 7.12 -19.88
CA LEU A 469 -2.89 6.23 -19.85
C LEU A 469 -1.83 6.71 -18.87
N VAL A 470 -1.52 8.02 -18.86
CA VAL A 470 -0.60 8.61 -17.86
C VAL A 470 -1.10 8.38 -16.44
N SER A 471 -2.41 8.54 -16.20
CA SER A 471 -3.01 8.39 -14.88
C SER A 471 -2.88 6.98 -14.31
N GLN A 472 -2.73 5.95 -15.14
CA GLN A 472 -2.55 4.56 -14.69
C GLN A 472 -1.21 4.32 -13.98
N PHE A 473 -0.25 5.23 -14.17
CA PHE A 473 1.07 5.18 -13.53
C PHE A 473 1.28 6.30 -12.48
N MET A 474 0.26 7.15 -12.26
CA MET A 474 0.34 8.27 -11.34
C MET A 474 -0.22 7.89 -9.95
N TYR A 475 0.68 7.77 -8.97
CA TYR A 475 0.35 7.52 -7.58
C TYR A 475 0.87 8.60 -6.62
N SER A 476 1.44 9.67 -7.19
CA SER A 476 1.88 10.86 -6.47
C SER A 476 1.57 12.10 -7.31
N HIS A 477 1.72 13.26 -6.70
CA HIS A 477 1.60 14.53 -7.42
C HIS A 477 2.76 14.83 -8.39
N HIS A 478 3.82 14.00 -8.41
CA HIS A 478 4.92 14.16 -9.37
C HIS A 478 4.68 13.27 -10.59
N ILE A 479 4.71 13.90 -11.78
CA ILE A 479 4.66 13.21 -13.05
C ILE A 479 6.10 12.95 -13.47
N THR A 480 6.53 11.69 -13.41
CA THR A 480 7.88 11.28 -13.83
C THR A 480 7.84 10.71 -15.24
N LYS A 481 9.02 10.52 -15.84
CA LYS A 481 9.19 9.84 -17.13
C LYS A 481 8.41 8.50 -17.19
N ASP A 482 8.40 7.73 -16.11
CA ASP A 482 7.74 6.43 -16.04
C ASP A 482 6.22 6.52 -16.16
N ALA A 483 5.61 7.66 -15.80
CA ALA A 483 4.17 7.87 -15.96
C ALA A 483 3.69 7.75 -17.42
N TYR A 484 4.60 7.88 -18.37
CA TYR A 484 4.30 7.77 -19.79
C TYR A 484 4.53 6.36 -20.37
N ALA A 485 4.79 5.36 -19.54
CA ALA A 485 5.13 4.01 -19.97
C ALA A 485 4.07 3.35 -20.87
N PHE A 486 2.80 3.63 -20.64
CA PHE A 486 1.69 3.08 -21.43
C PHE A 486 1.27 3.96 -22.62
N VAL A 487 1.84 5.15 -22.75
CA VAL A 487 1.49 6.09 -23.80
C VAL A 487 2.30 5.76 -25.05
N PRO A 488 1.69 5.50 -26.23
CA PRO A 488 2.42 5.24 -27.45
C PRO A 488 2.99 6.52 -28.07
N ILE A 489 4.17 6.41 -28.69
CA ILE A 489 4.69 7.42 -29.60
C ILE A 489 3.96 7.26 -30.95
N LEU A 490 3.25 8.28 -31.36
CA LEU A 490 2.53 8.33 -32.62
C LEU A 490 3.19 9.29 -33.60
N ASP A 491 2.80 9.23 -34.90
CA ASP A 491 3.26 10.19 -35.92
C ASP A 491 2.66 11.58 -35.66
N MET A 492 3.51 12.54 -35.33
CA MET A 492 3.12 13.93 -35.06
C MET A 492 2.93 14.77 -36.34
N ASN A 493 3.01 14.20 -37.52
CA ASN A 493 2.51 14.84 -38.74
C ASN A 493 0.97 14.78 -38.82
N THR A 494 0.35 13.93 -38.03
CA THR A 494 -1.09 13.74 -37.92
C THR A 494 -1.61 14.36 -36.60
N GLU A 495 -2.72 15.07 -36.66
CA GLU A 495 -3.44 15.52 -35.49
C GLU A 495 -4.28 14.37 -34.90
N TRP A 496 -4.09 14.09 -33.61
CA TRP A 496 -4.77 13.03 -32.88
C TRP A 496 -5.85 13.59 -31.97
N THR A 497 -7.09 13.08 -32.15
CA THR A 497 -8.25 13.37 -31.28
C THR A 497 -8.64 12.13 -30.50
N ASP A 498 -9.49 12.27 -29.46
CA ASP A 498 -10.00 11.13 -28.70
C ASP A 498 -10.70 10.11 -29.61
N GLU A 499 -11.52 10.55 -30.56
CA GLU A 499 -12.25 9.67 -31.50
C GLU A 499 -11.30 8.84 -32.36
N LYS A 500 -10.27 9.46 -32.96
CA LYS A 500 -9.27 8.76 -33.77
C LYS A 500 -8.48 7.74 -32.94
N LEU A 501 -8.21 8.06 -31.67
CA LEU A 501 -7.49 7.17 -30.76
C LEU A 501 -8.38 6.00 -30.32
N TYR A 502 -9.63 6.24 -29.99
CA TYR A 502 -10.58 5.20 -29.60
C TYR A 502 -10.77 4.20 -30.76
N GLU A 503 -10.94 4.69 -31.99
CA GLU A 503 -11.03 3.87 -33.19
C GLU A 503 -9.73 3.08 -33.44
N ARG A 504 -8.56 3.74 -33.37
CA ARG A 504 -7.26 3.11 -33.57
C ARG A 504 -7.01 1.92 -32.69
N TYR A 505 -7.38 2.02 -31.41
CA TYR A 505 -7.19 0.96 -30.42
C TYR A 505 -8.40 0.05 -30.27
N GLY A 506 -9.46 0.25 -31.04
CA GLY A 506 -10.67 -0.58 -31.02
C GLY A 506 -11.34 -0.62 -29.66
N LEU A 507 -11.47 0.54 -29.02
CA LEU A 507 -12.13 0.63 -27.72
C LEU A 507 -13.65 0.41 -27.86
N THR A 508 -14.23 -0.28 -26.89
CA THR A 508 -15.70 -0.43 -26.80
C THR A 508 -16.35 0.83 -26.22
N GLU A 509 -17.67 0.95 -26.38
CA GLU A 509 -18.43 2.07 -25.79
C GLU A 509 -18.27 2.13 -24.28
N GLU A 510 -18.21 0.96 -23.58
CA GLU A 510 -18.01 0.89 -22.14
C GLU A 510 -16.60 1.36 -21.74
N GLU A 511 -15.56 1.01 -22.53
CA GLU A 511 -14.18 1.45 -22.29
C GLU A 511 -14.05 2.96 -22.51
N ILE A 512 -14.69 3.50 -23.53
CA ILE A 512 -14.74 4.94 -23.81
C ILE A 512 -15.45 5.66 -22.66
N ALA A 513 -16.64 5.19 -22.27
CA ALA A 513 -17.38 5.75 -21.14
C ALA A 513 -16.57 5.71 -19.83
N PHE A 514 -15.79 4.64 -19.63
CA PHE A 514 -14.90 4.52 -18.47
C PHE A 514 -13.81 5.59 -18.50
N ILE A 515 -13.11 5.78 -19.62
CA ILE A 515 -12.10 6.85 -19.77
C ILE A 515 -12.72 8.22 -19.46
N GLU A 516 -13.89 8.51 -20.05
CA GLU A 516 -14.58 9.78 -19.89
C GLU A 516 -15.10 10.03 -18.47
N SER A 517 -15.45 8.95 -17.75
CA SER A 517 -15.84 9.03 -16.34
C SER A 517 -14.65 9.33 -15.41
N LYS A 518 -13.42 9.01 -15.83
CA LYS A 518 -12.21 9.20 -15.01
C LYS A 518 -11.43 10.46 -15.35
N ILE A 519 -11.53 10.98 -16.58
CA ILE A 519 -10.72 12.12 -17.05
C ILE A 519 -11.62 13.28 -17.46
N ARG A 520 -11.37 14.47 -16.90
CA ARG A 520 -12.08 15.71 -17.31
C ARG A 520 -11.73 16.09 -18.75
N PRO A 521 -12.66 16.69 -19.51
CA PRO A 521 -12.27 17.37 -20.74
C PRO A 521 -11.24 18.48 -20.41
N MET A 522 -10.37 18.79 -21.36
CA MET A 522 -9.41 19.87 -21.24
C MET A 522 -9.69 20.86 -22.37
N GLU A 523 -10.18 22.04 -22.03
CA GLU A 523 -10.56 23.05 -23.01
C GLU A 523 -9.34 23.83 -23.53
N ALA A 524 -9.48 24.51 -24.66
CA ALA A 524 -8.40 25.26 -25.30
C ALA A 524 -7.86 26.42 -24.41
N GLY A 525 -8.64 26.88 -23.42
CA GLY A 525 -8.28 27.91 -22.46
C GLY A 525 -7.61 27.41 -21.17
N ASP A 526 -7.46 26.11 -21.00
CA ASP A 526 -6.89 25.46 -19.80
C ASP A 526 -5.34 25.34 -19.84
N ALA A 527 -4.69 26.20 -20.64
CA ALA A 527 -3.23 26.21 -20.81
C ALA A 527 -2.51 27.06 -19.77
#